data_b840dbaca785b095e669cb3a8949a281
#
_entry.id   b840dbaca785b095e669cb3a8949a281
#
_cell.length_a   1.000
_cell.length_b   1.000
_cell.length_c   1.000
_cell.angle_alpha   90.00
_cell.angle_beta   90.00
_cell.angle_gamma   90.00
#
_symmetry.space_group_name_H-M   'P 1'
#
loop_
_entity.id
_entity.type
_entity.pdbx_description
1 polymer ?
#
loop_
_entity_poly.entity_id
_entity_poly.type
_entity_poly.pdbx_seq_one_letter_code
_entity_poly.pdbx_strand_id
1 'polypeptide(L)'
;TVIFCSFAAALVRPTGLLLTIPILWTIWENRKINQRRGLFESTAALSSGFIGSGIYILWASLRFDQTLAPIKAQESLRGGFVDPFSRIIKGIARVFTGASPTETLHVVSALLLFFLLVKLFKEWPLRYVLFSASCIAVALAAENINSLERYALNGFPIILGVLSLSSQARLRFAVPFISACCMVSLCVFAWLGVYVP
;
A
#
# COMPACT_ATOMS: atom_id res chain seq x y z
N THR A 1 -7.15 -20.22 8.71
CA THR A 1 -7.69 -19.03 8.01
C THR A 1 -6.55 -18.11 7.55
N VAL A 2 -5.63 -17.67 8.44
CA VAL A 2 -4.53 -16.72 8.09
C VAL A 2 -3.65 -17.26 6.97
N ILE A 3 -3.23 -18.54 7.02
CA ILE A 3 -2.41 -19.19 6.00
C ILE A 3 -3.07 -19.09 4.63
N PHE A 4 -4.33 -19.46 4.53
CA PHE A 4 -5.07 -19.41 3.27
C PHE A 4 -5.24 -17.98 2.75
N CYS A 5 -5.62 -17.03 3.61
CA CYS A 5 -5.79 -15.63 3.22
C CYS A 5 -4.48 -15.00 2.77
N SER A 6 -3.36 -15.26 3.45
CA SER A 6 -2.05 -14.76 3.06
C SER A 6 -1.61 -15.33 1.72
N PHE A 7 -1.79 -16.63 1.51
CA PHE A 7 -1.52 -17.30 0.23
C PHE A 7 -2.35 -16.70 -0.90
N ALA A 8 -3.68 -16.63 -0.72
CA ALA A 8 -4.60 -16.12 -1.73
C ALA A 8 -4.32 -14.64 -2.08
N ALA A 9 -4.07 -13.80 -1.07
CA ALA A 9 -3.73 -12.39 -1.30
C ALA A 9 -2.43 -12.24 -2.10
N ALA A 10 -1.41 -13.02 -1.79
CA ALA A 10 -0.13 -13.01 -2.48
C ALA A 10 -0.19 -13.61 -3.90
N LEU A 11 -1.09 -14.58 -4.12
CA LEU A 11 -1.36 -15.16 -5.42
C LEU A 11 -2.08 -14.16 -6.35
N VAL A 12 -3.02 -13.37 -5.82
CA VAL A 12 -3.77 -12.38 -6.60
C VAL A 12 -2.91 -11.15 -6.92
N ARG A 13 -2.09 -10.71 -5.97
CA ARG A 13 -1.20 -9.55 -6.14
C ARG A 13 0.13 -9.76 -5.40
N PRO A 14 1.28 -9.48 -6.01
CA PRO A 14 2.59 -9.57 -5.34
C PRO A 14 2.67 -8.71 -4.05
N THR A 15 1.92 -7.61 -3.99
CA THR A 15 1.81 -6.78 -2.78
C THR A 15 1.16 -7.50 -1.59
N GLY A 16 0.44 -8.61 -1.83
CA GLY A 16 -0.05 -9.50 -0.77
C GLY A 16 1.08 -10.11 0.07
N LEU A 17 2.30 -10.18 -0.47
CA LEU A 17 3.49 -10.55 0.30
C LEU A 17 3.74 -9.64 1.50
N LEU A 18 3.32 -8.38 1.44
CA LEU A 18 3.49 -7.42 2.54
C LEU A 18 2.68 -7.80 3.79
N LEU A 19 1.69 -8.71 3.68
CA LEU A 19 0.99 -9.29 4.83
C LEU A 19 1.92 -10.11 5.74
N THR A 20 3.07 -10.53 5.26
CA THR A 20 4.09 -11.20 6.09
C THR A 20 4.59 -10.30 7.22
N ILE A 21 4.61 -8.97 7.02
CA ILE A 21 5.08 -7.99 8.01
C ILE A 21 4.17 -7.98 9.26
N PRO A 22 2.85 -7.76 9.17
CA PRO A 22 1.97 -7.83 10.34
C PRO A 22 1.86 -9.25 10.92
N ILE A 23 2.03 -10.30 10.12
CA ILE A 23 2.09 -11.67 10.61
C ILE A 23 3.34 -11.86 11.48
N LEU A 24 4.52 -11.43 11.02
CA LEU A 24 5.77 -11.45 11.80
C LEU A 24 5.63 -10.69 13.11
N TRP A 25 5.04 -9.50 13.07
CA TRP A 25 4.79 -8.70 14.26
C TRP A 25 3.89 -9.44 15.26
N THR A 26 2.80 -10.03 14.77
CA THR A 26 1.87 -10.79 15.63
C THR A 26 2.54 -12.02 16.25
N ILE A 27 3.39 -12.72 15.50
CA ILE A 27 4.18 -13.84 16.01
C ILE A 27 5.14 -13.36 17.09
N TRP A 28 5.84 -12.26 16.87
CA TRP A 28 6.79 -11.68 17.82
C TRP A 28 6.09 -11.22 19.09
N GLU A 29 4.93 -10.57 18.99
CA GLU A 29 4.11 -10.12 20.12
C GLU A 29 3.63 -11.29 20.97
N ASN A 30 3.21 -12.40 20.34
CA ASN A 30 2.64 -13.58 20.99
C ASN A 30 3.68 -14.67 21.35
N ARG A 31 4.97 -14.46 21.10
CA ARG A 31 6.02 -15.48 21.29
C ARG A 31 6.10 -16.08 22.69
N LYS A 32 5.64 -15.33 23.73
CA LYS A 32 5.64 -15.77 25.13
C LYS A 32 4.49 -16.70 25.49
N ILE A 33 3.44 -16.75 24.69
CA ILE A 33 2.17 -17.41 25.02
C ILE A 33 2.09 -18.83 24.41
N ASN A 34 2.81 -19.13 23.33
CA ASN A 34 2.55 -20.32 22.52
C ASN A 34 3.84 -21.01 22.02
N GLN A 35 4.44 -21.89 22.86
CA GLN A 35 5.79 -22.40 22.60
C GLN A 35 5.97 -23.48 21.53
N ARG A 36 4.97 -24.27 21.09
CA ARG A 36 5.18 -25.34 20.09
C ARG A 36 4.15 -25.41 18.96
N ARG A 37 2.86 -25.36 19.24
CA ARG A 37 1.83 -25.32 18.17
C ARG A 37 1.91 -24.04 17.35
N GLY A 38 2.26 -22.93 18.00
CA GLY A 38 2.44 -21.64 17.35
C GLY A 38 3.59 -21.58 16.34
N LEU A 39 4.66 -22.36 16.49
CA LEU A 39 5.80 -22.32 15.56
C LEU A 39 5.44 -22.85 14.17
N PHE A 40 4.77 -23.99 14.08
CA PHE A 40 4.36 -24.56 12.80
C PHE A 40 3.34 -23.68 12.08
N GLU A 41 2.30 -23.23 12.79
CA GLU A 41 1.29 -22.33 12.22
C GLU A 41 1.90 -21.01 11.80
N SER A 42 2.85 -20.49 12.57
CA SER A 42 3.56 -19.25 12.28
C SER A 42 4.45 -19.35 11.04
N THR A 43 5.25 -20.42 10.96
CA THR A 43 6.10 -20.66 9.78
C THR A 43 5.26 -20.92 8.54
N ALA A 44 4.17 -21.69 8.66
CA ALA A 44 3.24 -21.92 7.56
C ALA A 44 2.57 -20.62 7.08
N ALA A 45 2.16 -19.73 8.01
CA ALA A 45 1.57 -18.44 7.67
C ALA A 45 2.55 -17.50 6.96
N LEU A 46 3.80 -17.48 7.39
CA LEU A 46 4.86 -16.71 6.74
C LEU A 46 5.19 -17.26 5.35
N SER A 47 5.41 -18.58 5.27
CA SER A 47 5.77 -19.24 4.01
C SER A 47 4.66 -19.14 2.97
N SER A 48 3.39 -19.10 3.39
CA SER A 48 2.24 -19.08 2.48
C SER A 48 2.24 -17.84 1.57
N GLY A 49 2.61 -16.66 2.08
CA GLY A 49 2.73 -15.46 1.28
C GLY A 49 3.82 -15.56 0.21
N PHE A 50 4.99 -16.09 0.57
CA PHE A 50 6.08 -16.31 -0.39
C PHE A 50 5.73 -17.37 -1.45
N ILE A 51 5.08 -18.47 -1.04
CA ILE A 51 4.61 -19.50 -1.96
C ILE A 51 3.58 -18.93 -2.95
N GLY A 52 2.59 -18.16 -2.46
CA GLY A 52 1.59 -17.54 -3.32
C GLY A 52 2.21 -16.58 -4.35
N SER A 53 3.10 -15.70 -3.91
CA SER A 53 3.83 -14.80 -4.83
C SER A 53 4.72 -15.56 -5.80
N GLY A 54 5.42 -16.61 -5.34
CA GLY A 54 6.28 -17.45 -6.18
C GLY A 54 5.50 -18.15 -7.28
N ILE A 55 4.34 -18.75 -6.96
CA ILE A 55 3.44 -19.38 -7.93
C ILE A 55 2.95 -18.36 -8.96
N TYR A 56 2.54 -17.16 -8.52
CA TYR A 56 2.11 -16.10 -9.43
C TYR A 56 3.25 -15.68 -10.39
N ILE A 57 4.45 -15.45 -9.88
CA ILE A 57 5.61 -15.05 -10.69
C ILE A 57 5.98 -16.16 -11.67
N LEU A 58 5.98 -17.42 -11.20
CA LEU A 58 6.28 -18.58 -12.05
C LEU A 58 5.25 -18.72 -13.18
N TRP A 59 3.96 -18.68 -12.84
CA TRP A 59 2.88 -18.75 -13.81
C TRP A 59 2.98 -17.63 -14.85
N ALA A 60 3.18 -16.39 -14.42
CA ALA A 60 3.32 -15.26 -15.33
C ALA A 60 4.56 -15.36 -16.21
N SER A 61 5.69 -15.83 -15.65
CA SER A 61 6.93 -16.02 -16.39
C SER A 61 6.76 -17.09 -17.48
N LEU A 62 6.09 -18.19 -17.19
CA LEU A 62 5.79 -19.24 -18.16
C LEU A 62 4.76 -18.79 -19.21
N ARG A 63 3.75 -18.02 -18.79
CA ARG A 63 2.67 -17.55 -19.69
C ARG A 63 3.13 -16.53 -20.70
N PHE A 64 4.07 -15.67 -20.34
CA PHE A 64 4.57 -14.58 -21.18
C PHE A 64 5.97 -14.85 -21.74
N ASP A 65 6.52 -16.05 -21.53
CA ASP A 65 7.86 -16.45 -21.96
C ASP A 65 8.95 -15.43 -21.59
N GLN A 66 8.79 -14.84 -20.41
CA GLN A 66 9.70 -13.83 -19.90
C GLN A 66 9.99 -14.04 -18.41
N THR A 67 11.25 -14.28 -18.09
CA THR A 67 11.69 -14.42 -16.69
C THR A 67 11.33 -13.19 -15.88
N LEU A 68 10.66 -13.39 -14.72
CA LEU A 68 10.20 -12.32 -13.85
C LEU A 68 9.27 -11.30 -14.55
N ALA A 69 8.42 -11.77 -15.46
CA ALA A 69 7.52 -10.95 -16.26
C ALA A 69 6.77 -9.85 -15.44
N PRO A 70 6.19 -10.14 -14.25
CA PRO A 70 5.50 -9.10 -13.48
C PRO A 70 6.41 -7.99 -12.97
N ILE A 71 7.65 -8.33 -12.63
CA ILE A 71 8.64 -7.36 -12.13
C ILE A 71 9.08 -6.44 -13.27
N LYS A 72 9.43 -7.02 -14.43
CA LYS A 72 9.82 -6.25 -15.61
C LYS A 72 8.69 -5.36 -16.13
N ALA A 73 7.45 -5.84 -16.10
CA ALA A 73 6.28 -5.04 -16.43
C ALA A 73 6.12 -3.84 -15.49
N GLN A 74 6.34 -4.04 -14.18
CA GLN A 74 6.32 -2.92 -13.22
C GLN A 74 7.47 -1.93 -13.48
N GLU A 75 8.67 -2.42 -13.75
CA GLU A 75 9.83 -1.58 -14.05
C GLU A 75 9.61 -0.75 -15.33
N SER A 76 9.03 -1.33 -16.37
CA SER A 76 8.70 -0.61 -17.62
C SER A 76 7.63 0.47 -17.44
N LEU A 77 6.66 0.26 -16.52
CA LEU A 77 5.56 1.20 -16.28
C LEU A 77 5.92 2.29 -15.26
N ARG A 78 6.69 1.93 -14.24
CA ARG A 78 6.92 2.79 -13.09
C ARG A 78 8.37 3.29 -12.96
N GLY A 79 9.26 2.88 -13.86
CA GLY A 79 10.69 3.16 -13.78
C GLY A 79 11.39 2.30 -12.74
N GLY A 80 12.64 2.62 -12.48
CA GLY A 80 13.49 1.93 -11.52
C GLY A 80 13.09 2.16 -10.06
N PHE A 81 13.79 1.44 -9.18
CA PHE A 81 13.64 1.61 -7.73
C PHE A 81 14.27 2.94 -7.29
N VAL A 82 13.54 3.73 -6.52
CA VAL A 82 13.98 4.99 -5.93
C VAL A 82 13.70 4.96 -4.43
N ASP A 83 14.59 5.55 -3.65
CA ASP A 83 14.37 5.70 -2.22
C ASP A 83 13.10 6.54 -1.94
N PRO A 84 12.13 6.01 -1.17
CA PRO A 84 10.85 6.68 -0.90
C PRO A 84 10.99 8.07 -0.27
N PHE A 85 11.96 8.25 0.62
CA PHE A 85 12.17 9.54 1.31
C PHE A 85 12.72 10.58 0.35
N SER A 86 13.74 10.24 -0.44
CA SER A 86 14.27 11.11 -1.48
C SER A 86 13.21 11.47 -2.52
N ARG A 87 12.31 10.53 -2.83
CA ARG A 87 11.22 10.76 -3.78
C ARG A 87 10.22 11.81 -3.28
N ILE A 88 9.81 11.72 -2.00
CA ILE A 88 8.91 12.72 -1.40
C ILE A 88 9.57 14.09 -1.36
N ILE A 89 10.82 14.19 -0.89
CA ILE A 89 11.55 15.46 -0.80
C ILE A 89 11.65 16.13 -2.18
N LYS A 90 12.08 15.38 -3.19
CA LYS A 90 12.15 15.86 -4.57
C LYS A 90 10.78 16.26 -5.11
N GLY A 91 9.73 15.50 -4.80
CA GLY A 91 8.36 15.82 -5.18
C GLY A 91 7.89 17.14 -4.59
N ILE A 92 8.11 17.36 -3.29
CA ILE A 92 7.78 18.62 -2.61
C ILE A 92 8.55 19.79 -3.24
N ALA A 93 9.86 19.63 -3.47
CA ALA A 93 10.67 20.67 -4.10
C ALA A 93 10.13 21.04 -5.50
N ARG A 94 9.73 20.06 -6.30
CA ARG A 94 9.15 20.29 -7.63
C ARG A 94 7.81 21.03 -7.59
N VAL A 95 6.96 20.80 -6.61
CA VAL A 95 5.70 21.55 -6.44
C VAL A 95 5.97 23.06 -6.37
N PHE A 96 7.05 23.48 -5.73
CA PHE A 96 7.44 24.90 -5.64
C PHE A 96 8.19 25.43 -6.89
N THR A 97 8.74 24.54 -7.71
CA THR A 97 9.55 24.94 -8.90
C THR A 97 8.80 24.73 -10.23
N GLY A 98 7.55 24.33 -10.21
CA GLY A 98 6.73 24.20 -11.42
C GLY A 98 6.36 22.77 -11.81
N ALA A 99 5.98 21.93 -10.82
CA ALA A 99 5.43 20.60 -11.08
C ALA A 99 4.13 20.67 -11.91
N SER A 100 3.88 19.60 -12.66
CA SER A 100 2.58 19.42 -13.31
C SER A 100 1.45 19.30 -12.28
N PRO A 101 0.20 19.65 -12.62
CA PRO A 101 -0.95 19.46 -11.73
C PRO A 101 -1.08 18.03 -11.22
N THR A 102 -0.80 17.03 -12.08
CA THR A 102 -0.85 15.63 -11.74
C THR A 102 0.23 15.23 -10.71
N GLU A 103 1.46 15.71 -10.90
CA GLU A 103 2.55 15.46 -9.94
C GLU A 103 2.25 16.13 -8.59
N THR A 104 1.70 17.33 -8.60
CA THR A 104 1.24 18.02 -7.39
C THR A 104 0.17 17.23 -6.66
N LEU A 105 -0.82 16.68 -7.38
CA LEU A 105 -1.86 15.83 -6.81
C LEU A 105 -1.26 14.61 -6.10
N HIS A 106 -0.32 13.90 -6.74
CA HIS A 106 0.33 12.73 -6.14
C HIS A 106 1.13 13.09 -4.88
N VAL A 107 1.83 14.23 -4.87
CA VAL A 107 2.57 14.69 -3.69
C VAL A 107 1.62 15.02 -2.53
N VAL A 108 0.52 15.74 -2.81
CA VAL A 108 -0.51 16.05 -1.80
C VAL A 108 -1.14 14.76 -1.26
N SER A 109 -1.44 13.80 -2.14
CA SER A 109 -1.96 12.49 -1.74
C SER A 109 -0.97 11.73 -0.86
N ALA A 110 0.34 11.75 -1.17
CA ALA A 110 1.37 11.14 -0.35
C ALA A 110 1.43 11.75 1.05
N LEU A 111 1.37 13.07 1.15
CA LEU A 111 1.35 13.79 2.44
C LEU A 111 0.09 13.45 3.25
N LEU A 112 -1.07 13.37 2.60
CA LEU A 112 -2.32 12.96 3.24
C LEU A 112 -2.23 11.52 3.76
N LEU A 113 -1.72 10.59 2.96
CA LEU A 113 -1.51 9.20 3.38
C LEU A 113 -0.56 9.10 4.58
N PHE A 114 0.50 9.89 4.59
CA PHE A 114 1.41 9.96 5.73
C PHE A 114 0.73 10.52 6.99
N PHE A 115 -0.07 11.58 6.86
CA PHE A 115 -0.87 12.11 7.94
C PHE A 115 -1.85 11.06 8.52
N LEU A 116 -2.55 10.33 7.64
CA LEU A 116 -3.45 9.25 8.04
C LEU A 116 -2.70 8.10 8.72
N LEU A 117 -1.48 7.79 8.28
CA LEU A 117 -0.63 6.79 8.90
C LEU A 117 -0.23 7.19 10.32
N VAL A 118 0.09 8.46 10.56
CA VAL A 118 0.37 9.00 11.91
C VAL A 118 -0.87 8.90 12.81
N LYS A 119 -2.06 9.16 12.27
CA LYS A 119 -3.31 8.97 12.99
C LYS A 119 -3.54 7.50 13.34
N LEU A 120 -3.35 6.62 12.37
CA LEU A 120 -3.46 5.18 12.56
C LEU A 120 -2.50 4.69 13.65
N PHE A 121 -1.27 5.20 13.69
CA PHE A 121 -0.26 4.86 14.70
C PHE A 121 -0.69 5.22 16.12
N LYS A 122 -1.43 6.32 16.29
CA LYS A 122 -1.87 6.78 17.61
C LYS A 122 -3.08 6.03 18.16
N GLU A 123 -3.93 5.48 17.30
CA GLU A 123 -5.26 5.00 17.68
C GLU A 123 -5.45 3.50 17.44
N TRP A 124 -4.60 2.86 16.63
CA TRP A 124 -4.79 1.49 16.19
C TRP A 124 -3.57 0.60 16.45
N PRO A 125 -3.76 -0.72 16.58
CA PRO A 125 -2.66 -1.66 16.78
C PRO A 125 -1.56 -1.55 15.72
N LEU A 126 -0.30 -1.64 16.15
CA LEU A 126 0.88 -1.44 15.30
C LEU A 126 0.92 -2.33 14.05
N ARG A 127 0.34 -3.53 14.11
CA ARG A 127 0.22 -4.43 12.96
C ARG A 127 -0.49 -3.80 11.76
N TYR A 128 -1.50 -2.96 11.98
CA TYR A 128 -2.21 -2.23 10.90
C TYR A 128 -1.34 -1.12 10.33
N VAL A 129 -0.62 -0.43 11.21
CA VAL A 129 0.32 0.63 10.83
C VAL A 129 1.44 0.07 9.97
N LEU A 130 2.07 -1.03 10.40
CA LEU A 130 3.17 -1.68 9.68
C LEU A 130 2.74 -2.14 8.29
N PHE A 131 1.55 -2.72 8.15
CA PHE A 131 1.03 -3.11 6.85
C PHE A 131 0.78 -1.91 5.96
N SER A 132 0.08 -0.89 6.45
CA SER A 132 -0.18 0.33 5.67
C SER A 132 1.10 1.07 5.31
N ALA A 133 2.04 1.19 6.25
CA ALA A 133 3.34 1.80 6.00
C ALA A 133 4.14 1.08 4.91
N SER A 134 4.15 -0.26 4.94
CA SER A 134 4.85 -1.05 3.91
C SER A 134 4.20 -0.89 2.53
N CYS A 135 2.87 -0.84 2.43
CA CYS A 135 2.18 -0.57 1.17
C CYS A 135 2.50 0.82 0.63
N ILE A 136 2.49 1.85 1.49
CA ILE A 136 2.85 3.22 1.11
C ILE A 136 4.32 3.30 0.69
N ALA A 137 5.23 2.66 1.42
CA ALA A 137 6.65 2.63 1.09
C ALA A 137 6.90 2.01 -0.29
N VAL A 138 6.27 0.86 -0.58
CA VAL A 138 6.37 0.21 -1.91
C VAL A 138 5.73 1.07 -3.00
N ALA A 139 4.62 1.77 -2.70
CA ALA A 139 4.00 2.69 -3.64
C ALA A 139 4.91 3.87 -4.00
N LEU A 140 5.68 4.38 -3.04
CA LEU A 140 6.64 5.48 -3.21
C LEU A 140 8.00 5.05 -3.75
N ALA A 141 8.33 3.76 -3.70
CA ALA A 141 9.63 3.21 -4.09
C ALA A 141 9.80 3.10 -5.62
N ALA A 142 9.07 3.86 -6.40
CA ALA A 142 9.17 3.87 -7.85
C ALA A 142 9.51 5.26 -8.37
N GLU A 143 10.25 5.33 -9.46
CA GLU A 143 10.64 6.58 -10.11
C GLU A 143 9.41 7.37 -10.56
N ASN A 144 8.43 6.69 -11.12
CA ASN A 144 7.16 7.27 -11.51
C ASN A 144 6.08 6.97 -10.45
N ILE A 145 5.53 8.04 -9.84
CA ILE A 145 4.48 7.95 -8.82
C ILE A 145 3.06 7.94 -9.39
N ASN A 146 2.91 7.73 -10.68
CA ASN A 146 1.60 7.59 -11.29
C ASN A 146 0.81 6.47 -10.58
N SER A 147 -0.45 6.76 -10.31
CA SER A 147 -1.34 5.84 -9.57
C SER A 147 -0.88 5.52 -8.13
N LEU A 148 -0.14 6.44 -7.48
CA LEU A 148 0.30 6.28 -6.08
C LEU A 148 -0.87 5.92 -5.17
N GLU A 149 -1.99 6.60 -5.32
CA GLU A 149 -3.19 6.45 -4.51
C GLU A 149 -3.73 5.03 -4.58
N ARG A 150 -3.81 4.46 -5.78
CA ARG A 150 -4.28 3.09 -6.00
C ARG A 150 -3.37 2.05 -5.35
N TYR A 151 -2.05 2.24 -5.44
CA TYR A 151 -1.09 1.31 -4.82
C TYR A 151 -1.07 1.44 -3.30
N ALA A 152 -1.14 2.65 -2.78
CA ALA A 152 -1.17 2.91 -1.34
C ALA A 152 -2.46 2.39 -0.68
N LEU A 153 -3.61 2.44 -1.38
CA LEU A 153 -4.88 1.90 -0.90
C LEU A 153 -4.89 0.37 -0.75
N ASN A 154 -3.90 -0.36 -1.28
CA ASN A 154 -3.71 -1.77 -0.91
C ASN A 154 -3.47 -1.92 0.60
N GLY A 155 -2.90 -0.90 1.25
CA GLY A 155 -2.84 -0.78 2.70
C GLY A 155 -4.18 -0.37 3.30
N PHE A 156 -5.24 -1.17 3.08
CA PHE A 156 -6.63 -0.88 3.47
C PHE A 156 -6.81 -0.37 4.92
N PRO A 157 -5.96 -0.72 5.93
CA PRO A 157 -6.15 -0.18 7.27
C PRO A 157 -5.99 1.34 7.36
N ILE A 158 -5.41 1.99 6.33
CA ILE A 158 -5.33 3.46 6.26
C ILE A 158 -6.74 4.11 6.31
N ILE A 159 -7.76 3.39 5.84
CA ILE A 159 -9.17 3.82 5.90
C ILE A 159 -9.63 3.98 7.35
N LEU A 160 -9.09 3.19 8.29
CA LEU A 160 -9.36 3.35 9.71
C LEU A 160 -8.89 4.70 10.23
N GLY A 161 -7.81 5.26 9.68
CA GLY A 161 -7.37 6.62 9.97
C GLY A 161 -8.41 7.68 9.54
N VAL A 162 -9.07 7.46 8.38
CA VAL A 162 -10.17 8.32 7.92
C VAL A 162 -11.38 8.19 8.84
N LEU A 163 -11.73 6.97 9.26
CA LEU A 163 -12.82 6.73 10.22
C LEU A 163 -12.54 7.39 11.57
N SER A 164 -11.32 7.35 12.05
CA SER A 164 -10.91 8.04 13.28
C SER A 164 -11.09 9.56 13.18
N LEU A 165 -10.85 10.15 12.02
CA LEU A 165 -11.15 11.56 11.79
C LEU A 165 -12.66 11.84 11.79
N SER A 166 -13.44 11.00 11.13
CA SER A 166 -14.90 11.18 11.03
C SER A 166 -15.64 10.93 12.36
N SER A 167 -15.02 10.22 13.31
CA SER A 167 -15.58 10.03 14.67
C SER A 167 -15.59 11.30 15.49
N GLN A 168 -14.76 12.29 15.16
CA GLN A 168 -14.76 13.59 15.83
C GLN A 168 -16.02 14.38 15.45
N ALA A 169 -16.78 14.87 16.45
CA ALA A 169 -18.06 15.53 16.25
C ALA A 169 -18.01 16.68 15.21
N ARG A 170 -16.91 17.45 15.20
CA ARG A 170 -16.70 18.57 14.26
C ARG A 170 -16.46 18.12 12.81
N LEU A 171 -15.91 16.91 12.60
CA LEU A 171 -15.50 16.40 11.31
C LEU A 171 -16.44 15.33 10.75
N ARG A 172 -17.46 14.94 11.51
CA ARG A 172 -18.38 13.84 11.20
C ARG A 172 -19.03 13.97 9.80
N PHE A 173 -19.40 15.15 9.43
CA PHE A 173 -20.00 15.41 8.12
C PHE A 173 -18.98 15.93 7.09
N ALA A 174 -17.98 16.67 7.54
CA ALA A 174 -16.98 17.26 6.65
C ALA A 174 -16.11 16.18 5.97
N VAL A 175 -15.65 15.19 6.71
CA VAL A 175 -14.77 14.12 6.14
C VAL A 175 -15.48 13.31 5.04
N PRO A 176 -16.69 12.77 5.22
CA PRO A 176 -17.41 12.06 4.15
C PRO A 176 -17.73 12.98 2.96
N PHE A 177 -18.14 14.22 3.21
CA PHE A 177 -18.44 15.18 2.16
C PHE A 177 -17.20 15.50 1.31
N ILE A 178 -16.08 15.85 1.95
CA ILE A 178 -14.81 16.11 1.25
C ILE A 178 -14.37 14.87 0.48
N SER A 179 -14.45 13.67 1.10
CA SER A 179 -14.09 12.42 0.43
C SER A 179 -14.93 12.17 -0.81
N ALA A 180 -16.24 12.41 -0.74
CA ALA A 180 -17.15 12.29 -1.89
C ALA A 180 -16.81 13.30 -2.99
N CYS A 181 -16.55 14.56 -2.64
CA CYS A 181 -16.13 15.58 -3.60
C CYS A 181 -14.81 15.22 -4.29
N CYS A 182 -13.82 14.75 -3.52
CA CYS A 182 -12.55 14.29 -4.08
C CYS A 182 -12.74 13.09 -5.01
N MET A 183 -13.57 12.13 -4.64
CA MET A 183 -13.88 10.97 -5.48
C MET A 183 -14.51 11.39 -6.80
N VAL A 184 -15.53 12.25 -6.77
CA VAL A 184 -16.18 12.78 -7.99
C VAL A 184 -15.16 13.52 -8.86
N SER A 185 -14.34 14.39 -8.28
CA SER A 185 -13.31 15.13 -9.01
C SER A 185 -12.31 14.21 -9.70
N LEU A 186 -11.82 13.18 -8.99
CA LEU A 186 -10.89 12.19 -9.56
C LEU A 186 -11.55 11.38 -10.69
N CYS A 187 -12.82 11.02 -10.55
CA CYS A 187 -13.58 10.36 -11.62
C CYS A 187 -13.70 11.24 -12.86
N VAL A 188 -14.00 12.54 -12.69
CA VAL A 188 -14.07 13.49 -13.79
C VAL A 188 -12.70 13.65 -14.47
N PHE A 189 -11.61 13.78 -13.72
CA PHE A 189 -10.26 13.87 -14.27
C PHE A 189 -9.85 12.59 -15.01
N ALA A 190 -10.22 11.43 -14.50
CA ALA A 190 -9.99 10.17 -15.19
C ALA A 190 -10.78 10.08 -16.50
N TRP A 191 -12.05 10.49 -16.49
CA TRP A 191 -12.89 10.54 -17.70
C TRP A 191 -12.34 11.49 -18.77
N LEU A 192 -11.80 12.63 -18.35
CA LEU A 192 -11.18 13.62 -19.25
C LEU A 192 -9.76 13.21 -19.72
N GLY A 193 -9.22 12.08 -19.26
CA GLY A 193 -7.88 11.63 -19.61
C GLY A 193 -6.74 12.46 -18.99
N VAL A 194 -7.07 13.35 -18.06
CA VAL A 194 -6.09 14.21 -17.36
C VAL A 194 -5.39 13.44 -16.23
N TYR A 195 -6.08 12.48 -15.65
CA TYR A 195 -5.57 11.62 -14.57
C TYR A 195 -5.72 10.16 -14.96
N VAL A 196 -4.64 9.40 -14.84
CA VAL A 196 -4.65 7.93 -15.01
C VAL A 196 -4.58 7.32 -13.62
N PRO A 197 -5.67 6.70 -13.14
CA PRO A 197 -5.73 6.12 -11.80
C PRO A 197 -4.86 4.86 -11.65
#